data_0b5bcf9023f0a4db2e245f506cb2133b
#
_entry.id   0b5bcf9023f0a4db2e245f506cb2133b
#
_cell.length_a   1.000
_cell.length_b   1.000
_cell.length_c   1.000
_cell.angle_alpha   90.00
_cell.angle_beta   90.00
_cell.angle_gamma   90.00
#
_symmetry.space_group_name_H-M   'P 1'
#
loop_
_entity.id
_entity.type
_entity.pdbx_description
1 polymer ?
#
loop_
_entity_poly.entity_id
_entity_poly.type
_entity_poly.pdbx_seq_one_letter_code
_entity_poly.pdbx_strand_id
1 'polypeptide(L)' 'PDGAAELQDLISYKNMNSQIGEIFRACYRMGEASHSNELRDAKKIKFYIDAEIKRLGG' A
#
# COMPACT_ATOMS: atom_id res chain seq x y z
N PRO A 1 -4.22 -20.29 -1.57
CA PRO A 1 -4.53 -19.08 -2.22
C PRO A 1 -3.58 -18.02 -1.83
N ASP A 2 -3.45 -17.22 -2.72
CA ASP A 2 -2.53 -16.25 -2.54
C ASP A 2 -3.17 -15.02 -1.95
N GLY A 3 -2.56 -14.53 -0.94
CA GLY A 3 -3.07 -13.36 -0.25
C GLY A 3 -3.19 -12.14 -1.14
N ALA A 4 -2.52 -12.16 -2.29
CA ALA A 4 -2.58 -11.03 -3.21
C ALA A 4 -3.97 -10.86 -3.82
N ALA A 5 -4.67 -11.97 -4.10
CA ALA A 5 -6.01 -11.90 -4.65
C ALA A 5 -6.99 -11.35 -3.63
N GLU A 6 -6.88 -11.80 -2.38
CA GLU A 6 -7.73 -11.31 -1.32
C GLU A 6 -7.47 -9.84 -1.03
N LEU A 7 -6.21 -9.45 -1.08
CA LEU A 7 -5.81 -8.07 -0.86
C LEU A 7 -6.38 -7.17 -1.95
N GLN A 8 -6.30 -7.62 -3.20
CA GLN A 8 -6.86 -6.87 -4.32
C GLN A 8 -8.37 -6.73 -4.19
N ASP A 9 -9.04 -7.79 -3.76
CA ASP A 9 -10.48 -7.75 -3.54
C ASP A 9 -10.86 -6.71 -2.49
N LEU A 10 -10.08 -6.63 -1.43
CA LEU A 10 -10.33 -5.68 -0.36
C LEU A 10 -10.10 -4.25 -0.85
N ILE A 11 -9.03 -4.03 -1.61
CA ILE A 11 -8.74 -2.72 -2.19
C ILE A 11 -9.90 -2.28 -3.08
N SER A 12 -10.41 -3.18 -3.90
CA SER A 12 -11.52 -2.89 -4.78
C SER A 12 -12.80 -2.63 -4.00
N TYR A 13 -13.08 -3.46 -3.01
CA TYR A 13 -14.28 -3.33 -2.20
C TYR A 13 -14.32 -1.98 -1.47
N LYS A 14 -13.18 -1.56 -0.94
CA LYS A 14 -13.09 -0.28 -0.23
C LYS A 14 -12.96 0.90 -1.17
N ASN A 15 -12.87 0.62 -2.46
CA ASN A 15 -12.75 1.67 -3.47
C ASN A 15 -11.53 2.56 -3.23
N MET A 16 -10.42 1.95 -2.87
CA MET A 16 -9.18 2.68 -2.66
C MET A 16 -8.65 3.21 -3.98
N ASN A 17 -8.18 4.46 -4.00
CA ASN A 17 -7.52 4.97 -5.18
C ASN A 17 -6.14 4.31 -5.32
N SER A 18 -5.46 4.58 -6.43
CA SER A 18 -4.21 3.90 -6.72
C SER A 18 -3.13 4.16 -5.66
N GLN A 19 -3.06 5.36 -5.14
CA GLN A 19 -2.04 5.71 -4.15
C GLN A 19 -2.31 5.00 -2.82
N ILE A 20 -3.54 5.04 -2.37
CA ILE A 20 -3.91 4.35 -1.14
C ILE A 20 -3.77 2.84 -1.30
N GLY A 21 -4.14 2.31 -2.47
CA GLY A 21 -3.97 0.89 -2.75
C GLY A 21 -2.52 0.45 -2.65
N GLU A 22 -1.60 1.26 -3.18
CA GLU A 22 -0.17 0.94 -3.10
C GLU A 22 0.33 0.98 -1.66
N ILE A 23 -0.13 1.96 -0.88
CA ILE A 23 0.23 2.04 0.53
C ILE A 23 -0.27 0.80 1.26
N PHE A 24 -1.51 0.41 0.99
CA PHE A 24 -2.10 -0.76 1.64
C PHE A 24 -1.31 -2.02 1.32
N ARG A 25 -0.92 -2.21 0.05
CA ARG A 25 -0.10 -3.35 -0.35
C ARG A 25 1.24 -3.35 0.35
N ALA A 26 1.88 -2.19 0.44
CA ALA A 26 3.18 -2.08 1.09
C ALA A 26 3.06 -2.39 2.58
N CYS A 27 2.00 -1.89 3.23
CA CYS A 27 1.78 -2.18 4.65
C CYS A 27 1.58 -3.67 4.88
N TYR A 28 0.81 -4.32 4.02
CA TYR A 28 0.58 -5.75 4.13
C TYR A 28 1.90 -6.52 3.98
N ARG A 29 2.70 -6.14 2.99
CA ARG A 29 3.97 -6.80 2.71
C ARG A 29 4.96 -6.65 3.85
N MET A 30 4.94 -5.51 4.54
CA MET A 30 5.84 -5.28 5.66
C MET A 30 5.63 -6.26 6.80
N GLY A 31 4.46 -6.90 6.85
CA GLY A 31 4.21 -7.92 7.84
C GLY A 31 4.78 -9.28 7.47
N GLU A 32 5.28 -9.43 6.27
CA GLU A 32 5.81 -10.69 5.76
C GLU A 32 7.29 -10.75 6.04
N ALA A 33 7.67 -11.36 7.13
CA ALA A 33 9.00 -11.24 7.69
C ALA A 33 10.13 -11.66 6.78
N SER A 34 9.94 -12.69 5.95
CA SER A 34 11.07 -13.28 5.27
C SER A 34 11.48 -12.58 3.99
N HIS A 35 10.66 -11.70 3.46
CA HIS A 35 10.93 -11.11 2.15
C HIS A 35 10.86 -9.60 2.12
N SER A 36 10.45 -8.99 3.21
CA SER A 36 10.25 -7.56 3.16
C SER A 36 11.55 -6.83 3.41
N ASN A 37 11.76 -5.81 2.63
CA ASN A 37 12.72 -4.78 2.93
C ASN A 37 11.91 -3.66 3.55
N GLU A 38 11.87 -3.63 4.86
CA GLU A 38 11.00 -2.71 5.58
C GLU A 38 11.31 -1.26 5.29
N LEU A 39 12.59 -0.92 5.17
CA LEU A 39 12.96 0.45 4.86
C LEU A 39 12.47 0.85 3.47
N ARG A 40 12.61 -0.03 2.50
CA ARG A 40 12.15 0.25 1.14
C ARG A 40 10.64 0.43 1.10
N ASP A 41 9.92 -0.44 1.80
CA ASP A 41 8.47 -0.34 1.85
C ASP A 41 8.02 0.93 2.58
N ALA A 42 8.70 1.30 3.65
CA ALA A 42 8.39 2.54 4.37
C ALA A 42 8.60 3.77 3.48
N LYS A 43 9.67 3.78 2.71
CA LYS A 43 9.92 4.87 1.77
C LYS A 43 8.87 4.93 0.68
N LYS A 44 8.42 3.77 0.22
CA LYS A 44 7.37 3.69 -0.78
C LYS A 44 6.06 4.25 -0.23
N ILE A 45 5.72 3.89 0.99
CA ILE A 45 4.52 4.41 1.65
C ILE A 45 4.61 5.94 1.74
N LYS A 46 5.76 6.44 2.16
CA LYS A 46 5.96 7.88 2.26
C LYS A 46 5.78 8.57 0.91
N PHE A 47 6.33 8.00 -0.14
CA PHE A 47 6.20 8.56 -1.48
C PHE A 47 4.73 8.69 -1.89
N TYR A 48 3.98 7.62 -1.70
CA TYR A 48 2.59 7.60 -2.11
C TYR A 48 1.70 8.44 -1.21
N ILE A 49 1.98 8.50 0.10
CA ILE A 49 1.15 9.32 0.97
C ILE A 49 1.43 10.81 0.75
N ASP A 50 2.67 11.17 0.44
CA ASP A 50 2.99 12.55 0.09
C ASP A 50 2.24 12.96 -1.18
N ALA A 51 2.17 12.06 -2.17
CA ALA A 51 1.42 12.32 -3.39
C ALA A 51 -0.07 12.47 -3.09
N GLU A 52 -0.59 11.65 -2.19
CA GLU A 52 -2.00 11.71 -1.84
C GLU A 52 -2.34 13.00 -1.10
N ILE A 53 -1.46 13.41 -0.19
CA ILE A 53 -1.64 14.69 0.51
C ILE A 53 -1.70 15.84 -0.49
N LYS A 54 -0.81 15.82 -1.47
CA LYS A 54 -0.79 16.84 -2.50
C LYS A 54 -2.07 16.83 -3.31
N ARG A 55 -2.55 15.64 -3.67
CA ARG A 55 -3.79 15.52 -4.43
C ARG A 55 -4.98 16.09 -3.66
N LEU A 56 -4.96 15.93 -2.36
CA LEU A 56 -6.04 16.40 -1.49
C LEU A 56 -5.89 17.87 -1.10
N GLY A 57 -4.89 18.55 -1.62
CA GLY A 57 -4.71 19.97 -1.42
C GLY A 57 -3.81 20.35 -0.26
N GLY A 58 -3.10 19.38 0.25
CA GLY A 58 -2.18 19.62 1.35
C GLY A 58 -0.81 20.09 0.92
#